data_3f5f05affa4582fd769ad58a94d9ab9e
#
_entry.id   3f5f05affa4582fd769ad58a94d9ab9e
#
_cell.length_a   1.000
_cell.length_b   1.000
_cell.length_c   1.000
_cell.angle_alpha   90.00
_cell.angle_beta   90.00
_cell.angle_gamma   90.00
#
_symmetry.space_group_name_H-M   'P 1'
#
loop_
_entity.id
_entity.type
_entity.pdbx_description
1 polymer ?
#
loop_
_entity_poly.entity_id
_entity_poly.type
_entity_poly.pdbx_seq_one_letter_code
_entity_poly.pdbx_strand_id
1 'polypeptide(L)'
;INASLAGIMEAAVTSDRIGCIYGSRHGIQGVLHGDVISLEPYCTPRQLEILCQTPAMALGSCRRKLRQEDLPHIEAVFRQFGIGQFYYIGGKDSMDTVLQLDRYFKSQGNGVQVIGVPKTIDNDLPVTDHTPGFGSAAKYLYHTMSEIIRDSEIYPVKNVVIVEIMGRNSGWLTLAGGLSHFLGNPLPQIIALPETPFDETDFVSRVCSLLEAQNTVICAVSEGIRDKSGEYIGMSAKSGVVDNFGHTYLSGVGKYLEALVMNKIGCKVRSIELNVMQRCSSHLASKTDLEEAREIGRAAVQAGLEGESGVTLTFRRVSNAPYRVEIGSTDVANIANLAKDVPEEWLDLENPAVQKEIADYLLPLMQGELSPIRDETGLPLYIQMQ
;
A
#
# COMPACT_ATOMS: atom_id res chain seq x y z
N ILE A 1 6.53 -4.88 2.79
CA ILE A 1 6.42 -6.28 3.26
C ILE A 1 7.79 -6.90 3.44
N ASN A 2 8.59 -7.02 2.38
CA ASN A 2 9.88 -7.71 2.46
C ASN A 2 10.87 -7.01 3.39
N ALA A 3 10.86 -5.68 3.45
CA ALA A 3 11.67 -4.94 4.43
C ALA A 3 11.19 -5.17 5.87
N SER A 4 9.87 -5.23 6.11
CA SER A 4 9.33 -5.61 7.42
C SER A 4 9.70 -7.04 7.79
N LEU A 5 9.62 -7.97 6.84
CA LEU A 5 10.08 -9.36 7.03
C LEU A 5 11.56 -9.41 7.36
N ALA A 6 12.40 -8.66 6.64
CA ALA A 6 13.84 -8.57 6.92
C ALA A 6 14.12 -8.04 8.33
N GLY A 7 13.37 -7.03 8.79
CA GLY A 7 13.48 -6.53 10.16
C GLY A 7 13.09 -7.56 11.23
N ILE A 8 12.02 -8.32 10.99
CA ILE A 8 11.63 -9.45 11.86
C ILE A 8 12.75 -10.50 11.90
N MET A 9 13.25 -10.94 10.74
CA MET A 9 14.30 -11.95 10.64
C MET A 9 15.58 -11.50 11.34
N GLU A 10 15.99 -10.26 11.12
CA GLU A 10 17.18 -9.68 11.73
C GLU A 10 17.08 -9.63 13.27
N ALA A 11 15.98 -9.15 13.82
CA ALA A 11 15.78 -9.10 15.25
C ALA A 11 15.64 -10.50 15.87
N ALA A 12 14.98 -11.43 15.17
CA ALA A 12 14.78 -12.77 15.65
C ALA A 12 16.11 -13.57 15.68
N VAL A 13 16.95 -13.49 14.62
CA VAL A 13 18.23 -14.24 14.58
C VAL A 13 19.26 -13.72 15.57
N THR A 14 19.14 -12.47 16.00
CA THR A 14 20.05 -11.87 17.00
C THR A 14 19.60 -12.11 18.44
N SER A 15 18.40 -12.65 18.65
CA SER A 15 17.84 -12.91 19.98
C SER A 15 18.24 -14.32 20.46
N ASP A 16 18.78 -14.40 21.67
CA ASP A 16 19.05 -15.68 22.35
C ASP A 16 17.78 -16.38 22.89
N ARG A 17 16.64 -15.70 22.82
CA ARG A 17 15.32 -16.21 23.26
C ARG A 17 14.52 -16.87 22.13
N ILE A 18 14.97 -16.76 20.87
CA ILE A 18 14.32 -17.32 19.68
C ILE A 18 15.21 -18.42 19.11
N GLY A 19 14.72 -19.66 19.11
CA GLY A 19 15.49 -20.81 18.66
C GLY A 19 15.47 -21.03 17.16
N CYS A 20 14.31 -20.85 16.50
CA CYS A 20 14.11 -21.08 15.08
C CYS A 20 13.20 -20.02 14.49
N ILE A 21 13.42 -19.71 13.20
CA ILE A 21 12.63 -18.73 12.46
C ILE A 21 12.00 -19.42 11.25
N TYR A 22 10.69 -19.40 11.19
CA TYR A 22 9.92 -20.00 10.11
C TYR A 22 9.14 -18.95 9.32
N GLY A 23 9.03 -19.19 8.01
CA GLY A 23 8.15 -18.42 7.12
C GLY A 23 7.06 -19.31 6.53
N SER A 24 5.83 -18.87 6.60
CA SER A 24 4.72 -19.53 5.93
C SER A 24 4.59 -19.03 4.50
N ARG A 25 4.64 -19.91 3.51
CA ARG A 25 4.41 -19.54 2.12
C ARG A 25 2.93 -19.30 1.89
N HIS A 26 2.64 -18.27 1.10
CA HIS A 26 1.25 -17.84 0.81
C HIS A 26 0.43 -17.47 2.07
N GLY A 27 1.06 -16.83 3.07
CA GLY A 27 0.39 -16.29 4.24
C GLY A 27 -0.34 -17.35 5.07
N ILE A 28 -1.57 -17.07 5.52
CA ILE A 28 -2.34 -17.98 6.39
C ILE A 28 -2.70 -19.31 5.68
N GLN A 29 -2.75 -19.32 4.36
CA GLN A 29 -3.00 -20.56 3.61
C GLN A 29 -1.84 -21.54 3.73
N GLY A 30 -0.61 -21.05 3.76
CA GLY A 30 0.57 -21.90 4.00
C GLY A 30 0.55 -22.48 5.42
N VAL A 31 0.18 -21.71 6.43
CA VAL A 31 -0.02 -22.23 7.79
C VAL A 31 -1.01 -23.38 7.79
N LEU A 32 -2.16 -23.21 7.13
CA LEU A 32 -3.19 -24.23 7.05
C LEU A 32 -2.75 -25.53 6.34
N HIS A 33 -1.81 -25.43 5.41
CA HIS A 33 -1.29 -26.60 4.69
C HIS A 33 0.01 -27.15 5.28
N GLY A 34 0.53 -26.53 6.35
CA GLY A 34 1.86 -26.87 6.89
C GLY A 34 3.01 -26.51 5.95
N ASP A 35 2.77 -25.63 4.99
CA ASP A 35 3.76 -25.14 4.02
C ASP A 35 4.62 -24.03 4.65
N VAL A 36 5.52 -24.48 5.52
CA VAL A 36 6.37 -23.68 6.38
C VAL A 36 7.83 -24.00 6.10
N ILE A 37 8.63 -22.98 5.85
CA ILE A 37 10.07 -23.12 5.54
C ILE A 37 10.93 -22.47 6.63
N SER A 38 12.16 -22.99 6.85
CA SER A 38 13.15 -22.28 7.66
C SER A 38 13.63 -21.02 6.94
N LEU A 39 13.68 -19.90 7.68
CA LEU A 39 14.20 -18.62 7.17
C LEU A 39 15.69 -18.41 7.50
N GLU A 40 16.31 -19.24 8.32
CA GLU A 40 17.69 -19.10 8.74
C GLU A 40 18.70 -18.96 7.59
N PRO A 41 18.56 -19.70 6.45
CA PRO A 41 19.46 -19.55 5.30
C PRO A 41 19.42 -18.14 4.66
N TYR A 42 18.37 -17.37 4.91
CA TYR A 42 18.15 -16.04 4.37
C TYR A 42 18.51 -14.91 5.35
N CYS A 43 19.03 -15.25 6.55
CA CYS A 43 19.31 -14.27 7.61
C CYS A 43 20.71 -13.64 7.54
N THR A 44 21.51 -13.90 6.50
CA THR A 44 22.80 -13.20 6.37
C THR A 44 22.57 -11.71 6.03
N PRO A 45 23.45 -10.78 6.44
CA PRO A 45 23.29 -9.36 6.14
C PRO A 45 23.04 -9.08 4.66
N ARG A 46 23.77 -9.77 3.76
CA ARG A 46 23.59 -9.60 2.31
C ARG A 46 22.21 -10.08 1.84
N GLN A 47 21.72 -11.20 2.35
CA GLN A 47 20.40 -11.74 1.98
C GLN A 47 19.28 -10.81 2.46
N LEU A 48 19.40 -10.27 3.68
CA LEU A 48 18.43 -9.32 4.22
C LEU A 48 18.37 -8.02 3.40
N GLU A 49 19.52 -7.51 2.95
CA GLU A 49 19.55 -6.34 2.06
C GLU A 49 18.90 -6.62 0.69
N ILE A 50 19.17 -7.78 0.08
CA ILE A 50 18.52 -8.17 -1.17
C ILE A 50 17.01 -8.35 -0.95
N LEU A 51 16.60 -8.95 0.17
CA LEU A 51 15.20 -9.13 0.54
C LEU A 51 14.47 -7.79 0.63
N CYS A 52 15.08 -6.77 1.29
CA CYS A 52 14.50 -5.43 1.39
C CYS A 52 14.17 -4.82 0.03
N GLN A 53 15.00 -5.06 -0.99
CA GLN A 53 14.85 -4.50 -2.34
C GLN A 53 14.09 -5.44 -3.30
N THR A 54 13.75 -6.64 -2.87
CA THR A 54 12.96 -7.60 -3.66
C THR A 54 11.53 -7.10 -3.82
N PRO A 55 11.00 -6.96 -5.06
CA PRO A 55 9.63 -6.52 -5.27
C PRO A 55 8.62 -7.58 -4.83
N ALA A 56 7.37 -7.16 -4.67
CA ALA A 56 6.25 -8.02 -4.28
C ALA A 56 6.43 -8.67 -2.89
N MET A 57 6.17 -9.96 -2.74
CA MET A 57 6.19 -10.71 -1.47
C MET A 57 7.01 -11.98 -1.63
N ALA A 58 8.18 -12.03 -1.02
CA ALA A 58 9.11 -13.16 -1.14
C ALA A 58 8.51 -14.50 -0.64
N LEU A 59 7.65 -14.46 0.38
CA LEU A 59 6.90 -15.61 0.90
C LEU A 59 5.55 -15.84 0.19
N GLY A 60 5.24 -15.07 -0.85
CA GLY A 60 3.94 -15.12 -1.49
C GLY A 60 2.82 -14.47 -0.66
N SER A 61 1.59 -14.60 -1.14
CA SER A 61 0.38 -14.03 -0.52
C SER A 61 -0.82 -14.90 -0.81
N CYS A 62 -1.88 -14.75 -0.03
CA CYS A 62 -3.18 -15.33 -0.32
C CYS A 62 -4.31 -14.32 -0.12
N ARG A 63 -5.47 -14.64 -0.67
CA ARG A 63 -6.73 -13.93 -0.44
C ARG A 63 -7.73 -14.87 0.23
N ARG A 64 -7.39 -15.30 1.47
CA ARG A 64 -8.21 -16.19 2.27
C ARG A 64 -8.61 -15.51 3.57
N LYS A 65 -9.92 -15.41 3.84
CA LYS A 65 -10.43 -15.09 5.17
C LYS A 65 -10.34 -16.32 6.07
N LEU A 66 -9.90 -16.09 7.31
CA LEU A 66 -9.87 -17.12 8.33
C LEU A 66 -11.29 -17.52 8.72
N ARG A 67 -11.53 -18.81 8.95
CA ARG A 67 -12.80 -19.36 9.42
C ARG A 67 -12.61 -19.95 10.81
N GLN A 68 -13.69 -20.02 11.59
CA GLN A 68 -13.65 -20.61 12.92
C GLN A 68 -13.15 -22.07 12.92
N GLU A 69 -13.50 -22.83 11.89
CA GLU A 69 -13.05 -24.22 11.70
C GLU A 69 -11.54 -24.36 11.43
N ASP A 70 -10.88 -23.29 10.99
CA ASP A 70 -9.44 -23.26 10.70
C ASP A 70 -8.59 -23.16 11.99
N LEU A 71 -9.13 -22.58 13.06
CA LEU A 71 -8.38 -22.22 14.28
C LEU A 71 -7.75 -23.42 14.99
N PRO A 72 -8.45 -24.55 15.24
CA PRO A 72 -7.85 -25.72 15.86
C PRO A 72 -6.73 -26.34 15.01
N HIS A 73 -6.86 -26.23 13.68
CA HIS A 73 -5.86 -26.74 12.76
C HIS A 73 -4.57 -25.90 12.79
N ILE A 74 -4.73 -24.57 12.81
CA ILE A 74 -3.58 -23.66 12.98
C ILE A 74 -2.86 -23.92 14.31
N GLU A 75 -3.60 -24.13 15.38
CA GLU A 75 -3.02 -24.49 16.68
C GLU A 75 -2.21 -25.79 16.60
N ALA A 76 -2.72 -26.80 15.91
CA ALA A 76 -1.99 -28.06 15.72
C ALA A 76 -0.69 -27.87 14.95
N VAL A 77 -0.71 -27.04 13.90
CA VAL A 77 0.50 -26.69 13.12
C VAL A 77 1.49 -25.92 13.99
N PHE A 78 1.03 -24.92 14.76
CA PHE A 78 1.90 -24.17 15.66
C PHE A 78 2.56 -25.06 16.71
N ARG A 79 1.81 -26.00 17.28
CA ARG A 79 2.35 -27.01 18.21
C ARG A 79 3.38 -27.92 17.55
N GLN A 80 3.13 -28.36 16.32
CA GLN A 80 4.05 -29.20 15.54
C GLN A 80 5.41 -28.52 15.30
N PHE A 81 5.43 -27.23 15.00
CA PHE A 81 6.65 -26.46 14.75
C PHE A 81 7.20 -25.75 16.00
N GLY A 82 6.56 -25.88 17.15
CA GLY A 82 6.98 -25.22 18.40
C GLY A 82 6.86 -23.69 18.33
N ILE A 83 5.86 -23.15 17.63
CA ILE A 83 5.67 -21.71 17.42
C ILE A 83 5.17 -21.08 18.73
N GLY A 84 5.96 -20.19 19.31
CA GLY A 84 5.58 -19.38 20.46
C GLY A 84 5.18 -17.95 20.10
N GLN A 85 5.61 -17.45 18.93
CA GLN A 85 5.32 -16.12 18.45
C GLN A 85 4.93 -16.17 16.98
N PHE A 86 3.88 -15.44 16.61
CA PHE A 86 3.39 -15.34 15.24
C PHE A 86 3.25 -13.89 14.82
N TYR A 87 3.99 -13.50 13.80
CA TYR A 87 3.99 -12.16 13.21
C TYR A 87 3.26 -12.19 11.88
N TYR A 88 2.20 -11.39 11.74
CA TYR A 88 1.42 -11.38 10.51
C TYR A 88 1.46 -10.00 9.84
N ILE A 89 2.17 -9.93 8.70
CA ILE A 89 2.36 -8.69 7.95
C ILE A 89 1.19 -8.51 6.97
N GLY A 90 0.42 -7.42 7.13
CA GLY A 90 -0.70 -7.20 6.22
C GLY A 90 -1.54 -5.96 6.46
N GLY A 91 -2.63 -5.84 5.70
CA GLY A 91 -3.63 -4.78 5.82
C GLY A 91 -4.77 -5.14 6.78
N LYS A 92 -5.87 -4.40 6.72
CA LYS A 92 -7.04 -4.54 7.61
C LYS A 92 -7.61 -5.96 7.72
N ASP A 93 -7.69 -6.69 6.61
CA ASP A 93 -8.16 -8.10 6.63
C ASP A 93 -7.16 -9.03 7.32
N SER A 94 -5.86 -8.72 7.26
CA SER A 94 -4.83 -9.46 7.99
C SER A 94 -4.87 -9.14 9.48
N MET A 95 -5.19 -7.91 9.84
CA MET A 95 -5.40 -7.53 11.26
C MET A 95 -6.61 -8.23 11.85
N ASP A 96 -7.67 -8.49 11.09
CA ASP A 96 -8.78 -9.35 11.51
C ASP A 96 -8.31 -10.79 11.79
N THR A 97 -7.41 -11.34 10.97
CA THR A 97 -6.80 -12.65 11.23
C THR A 97 -6.00 -12.65 12.54
N VAL A 98 -5.20 -11.61 12.81
CA VAL A 98 -4.46 -11.44 14.08
C VAL A 98 -5.43 -11.42 15.25
N LEU A 99 -6.51 -10.63 15.16
CA LEU A 99 -7.54 -10.53 16.21
C LEU A 99 -8.22 -11.87 16.50
N GLN A 100 -8.59 -12.63 15.48
CA GLN A 100 -9.24 -13.93 15.63
C GLN A 100 -8.29 -14.96 16.25
N LEU A 101 -7.03 -15.02 15.83
CA LEU A 101 -6.02 -15.93 16.38
C LEU A 101 -5.70 -15.60 17.85
N ASP A 102 -5.47 -14.33 18.18
CA ASP A 102 -5.18 -13.90 19.53
C ASP A 102 -6.32 -14.27 20.50
N ARG A 103 -7.57 -13.96 20.12
CA ARG A 103 -8.75 -14.32 20.92
C ARG A 103 -8.88 -15.83 21.12
N TYR A 104 -8.64 -16.60 20.07
CA TYR A 104 -8.69 -18.05 20.13
C TYR A 104 -7.62 -18.59 21.08
N PHE A 105 -6.35 -18.24 20.90
CA PHE A 105 -5.27 -18.74 21.75
C PHE A 105 -5.46 -18.35 23.22
N LYS A 106 -5.89 -17.13 23.49
CA LYS A 106 -6.26 -16.70 24.87
C LYS A 106 -7.39 -17.56 25.45
N SER A 107 -8.41 -17.88 24.66
CA SER A 107 -9.53 -18.73 25.12
C SER A 107 -9.13 -20.17 25.43
N GLN A 108 -8.08 -20.67 24.74
CA GLN A 108 -7.53 -22.02 24.97
C GLN A 108 -6.45 -22.05 26.09
N GLY A 109 -6.13 -20.92 26.70
CA GLY A 109 -5.01 -20.83 27.64
C GLY A 109 -3.64 -21.09 26.97
N ASN A 110 -3.56 -20.92 25.66
CA ASN A 110 -2.34 -21.10 24.88
C ASN A 110 -1.50 -19.82 24.93
N GLY A 111 -0.21 -19.94 25.22
CA GLY A 111 0.73 -18.82 25.38
C GLY A 111 1.31 -18.27 24.07
N VAL A 112 0.80 -18.66 22.92
CA VAL A 112 1.26 -18.11 21.62
C VAL A 112 0.92 -16.63 21.49
N GLN A 113 1.94 -15.83 21.23
CA GLN A 113 1.80 -14.39 21.00
C GLN A 113 1.50 -14.12 19.53
N VAL A 114 0.49 -13.30 19.24
CA VAL A 114 0.05 -12.96 17.88
C VAL A 114 0.16 -11.46 17.70
N ILE A 115 1.02 -11.02 16.77
CA ILE A 115 1.37 -9.62 16.57
C ILE A 115 1.15 -9.24 15.09
N GLY A 116 0.41 -8.16 14.87
CA GLY A 116 0.23 -7.55 13.56
C GLY A 116 1.39 -6.64 13.19
N VAL A 117 1.82 -6.69 11.93
CA VAL A 117 2.76 -5.74 11.35
C VAL A 117 2.06 -5.04 10.19
N PRO A 118 1.85 -3.72 10.24
CA PRO A 118 1.07 -3.03 9.23
C PRO A 118 1.75 -3.06 7.87
N LYS A 119 0.94 -3.14 6.83
CA LYS A 119 1.37 -3.06 5.43
C LYS A 119 0.17 -2.75 4.54
N THR A 120 0.25 -1.70 3.76
CA THR A 120 -0.54 -1.48 2.54
C THR A 120 0.01 -0.25 1.80
N ILE A 121 -0.05 -0.25 0.47
CA ILE A 121 0.23 0.97 -0.31
C ILE A 121 -0.93 1.95 -0.23
N ASP A 122 -2.13 1.49 0.13
CA ASP A 122 -3.35 2.31 0.15
C ASP A 122 -3.37 3.33 1.30
N ASN A 123 -2.49 3.18 2.30
CA ASN A 123 -2.41 4.03 3.49
C ASN A 123 -3.73 4.12 4.28
N ASP A 124 -4.54 3.08 4.22
CA ASP A 124 -5.92 3.03 4.70
C ASP A 124 -6.10 2.38 6.08
N LEU A 125 -5.02 2.21 6.85
CA LEU A 125 -5.11 1.70 8.23
C LEU A 125 -5.24 2.87 9.21
N PRO A 126 -6.27 2.86 10.09
CA PRO A 126 -6.42 3.87 11.13
C PRO A 126 -5.35 3.75 12.21
N VAL A 127 -5.27 4.73 13.11
CA VAL A 127 -4.37 4.80 14.29
C VAL A 127 -2.89 4.96 13.93
N THR A 128 -2.45 4.60 12.74
CA THR A 128 -1.08 4.84 12.27
C THR A 128 -1.02 6.07 11.35
N ASP A 129 0.07 6.85 11.44
CA ASP A 129 0.28 8.01 10.56
C ASP A 129 0.29 7.58 9.10
N HIS A 130 1.10 6.60 8.77
CA HIS A 130 1.18 5.99 7.45
C HIS A 130 1.47 4.50 7.55
N THR A 131 1.51 3.82 6.42
CA THR A 131 1.74 2.37 6.36
C THR A 131 2.97 2.02 5.52
N PRO A 132 3.78 1.03 5.94
CA PRO A 132 4.87 0.52 5.12
C PRO A 132 4.40 0.12 3.72
N GLY A 133 5.06 0.66 2.70
CA GLY A 133 4.75 0.50 1.28
C GLY A 133 4.14 1.75 0.64
N PHE A 134 3.43 2.60 1.41
CA PHE A 134 2.82 3.81 0.90
C PHE A 134 3.86 4.83 0.40
N GLY A 135 4.92 5.09 1.17
CA GLY A 135 5.95 6.05 0.77
C GLY A 135 6.64 5.69 -0.55
N SER A 136 6.90 4.40 -0.77
CA SER A 136 7.47 3.90 -2.04
C SER A 136 6.47 4.03 -3.20
N ALA A 137 5.21 3.71 -2.98
CA ALA A 137 4.16 3.85 -3.99
C ALA A 137 3.91 5.33 -4.35
N ALA A 138 3.91 6.22 -3.35
CA ALA A 138 3.80 7.67 -3.53
C ALA A 138 4.97 8.22 -4.37
N LYS A 139 6.20 7.79 -4.08
CA LYS A 139 7.38 8.16 -4.85
C LYS A 139 7.28 7.70 -6.30
N TYR A 140 6.89 6.45 -6.53
CA TYR A 140 6.63 5.93 -7.87
C TYR A 140 5.61 6.77 -8.63
N LEU A 141 4.49 7.09 -7.98
CA LEU A 141 3.40 7.89 -8.58
C LEU A 141 3.88 9.29 -8.94
N TYR A 142 4.57 9.98 -8.06
CA TYR A 142 5.10 11.31 -8.32
C TYR A 142 6.05 11.33 -9.53
N HIS A 143 7.01 10.39 -9.59
CA HIS A 143 7.97 10.31 -10.70
C HIS A 143 7.26 9.96 -12.01
N THR A 144 6.41 8.93 -12.01
CA THR A 144 5.67 8.51 -13.20
C THR A 144 4.74 9.60 -13.72
N MET A 145 4.01 10.29 -12.83
CA MET A 145 3.17 11.43 -13.22
C MET A 145 3.99 12.58 -13.81
N SER A 146 5.15 12.88 -13.23
CA SER A 146 6.04 13.92 -13.74
C SER A 146 6.56 13.59 -15.15
N GLU A 147 6.89 12.33 -15.43
CA GLU A 147 7.31 11.85 -16.74
C GLU A 147 6.17 11.90 -17.76
N ILE A 148 4.96 11.45 -17.39
CA ILE A 148 3.75 11.53 -18.20
C ILE A 148 3.42 12.98 -18.56
N ILE A 149 3.51 13.89 -17.60
CA ILE A 149 3.30 15.31 -17.81
C ILE A 149 4.27 15.84 -18.87
N ARG A 150 5.56 15.55 -18.74
CA ARG A 150 6.59 16.00 -19.70
C ARG A 150 6.35 15.46 -21.12
N ASP A 151 6.05 14.16 -21.25
CA ASP A 151 5.73 13.55 -22.55
C ASP A 151 4.47 14.17 -23.18
N SER A 152 3.49 14.51 -22.36
CA SER A 152 2.21 15.03 -22.85
C SER A 152 2.29 16.48 -23.36
N GLU A 153 3.24 17.28 -22.85
CA GLU A 153 3.41 18.69 -23.20
C GLU A 153 4.20 18.93 -24.51
N ILE A 154 4.83 17.87 -25.07
CA ILE A 154 5.72 18.05 -26.24
C ILE A 154 4.99 18.36 -27.56
N TYR A 155 3.69 18.09 -27.63
CA TYR A 155 2.91 18.30 -28.85
C TYR A 155 1.98 19.52 -28.75
N PRO A 156 1.98 20.44 -29.74
CA PRO A 156 1.11 21.61 -29.74
C PRO A 156 -0.31 21.27 -30.22
N VAL A 157 -0.90 20.19 -29.71
CA VAL A 157 -2.25 19.73 -30.07
C VAL A 157 -3.08 19.51 -28.82
N LYS A 158 -4.38 19.80 -28.92
CA LYS A 158 -5.30 19.54 -27.79
C LYS A 158 -5.35 18.07 -27.45
N ASN A 159 -4.99 17.74 -26.24
CA ASN A 159 -5.00 16.37 -25.74
C ASN A 159 -5.37 16.29 -24.26
N VAL A 160 -5.98 15.17 -23.89
CA VAL A 160 -6.32 14.83 -22.51
C VAL A 160 -5.61 13.52 -22.14
N VAL A 161 -4.95 13.48 -21.00
CA VAL A 161 -4.37 12.26 -20.45
C VAL A 161 -5.02 11.97 -19.10
N ILE A 162 -5.59 10.79 -18.97
CA ILE A 162 -6.28 10.33 -17.78
C ILE A 162 -5.44 9.19 -17.17
N VAL A 163 -4.88 9.42 -16.00
CA VAL A 163 -4.06 8.42 -15.30
C VAL A 163 -4.90 7.80 -14.20
N GLU A 164 -5.20 6.50 -14.36
CA GLU A 164 -5.93 5.72 -13.37
C GLU A 164 -4.96 5.20 -12.30
N ILE A 165 -5.27 5.51 -11.06
CA ILE A 165 -4.46 5.23 -9.88
C ILE A 165 -5.22 4.29 -8.95
N MET A 166 -4.52 3.31 -8.34
CA MET A 166 -5.10 2.43 -7.33
C MET A 166 -5.61 3.22 -6.12
N GLY A 167 -6.60 2.70 -5.42
CA GLY A 167 -7.21 3.32 -4.26
C GLY A 167 -8.72 3.23 -4.30
N ARG A 168 -9.26 1.99 -4.21
CA ARG A 168 -10.69 1.72 -4.35
C ARG A 168 -11.55 2.50 -3.36
N ASN A 169 -11.10 2.62 -2.13
CA ASN A 169 -11.87 3.20 -1.05
C ASN A 169 -11.22 4.43 -0.44
N SER A 170 -9.98 4.73 -0.82
CA SER A 170 -9.22 5.82 -0.23
C SER A 170 -8.30 6.47 -1.25
N GLY A 171 -8.26 7.80 -1.28
CA GLY A 171 -7.58 8.64 -2.27
C GLY A 171 -6.11 8.93 -2.00
N TRP A 172 -5.50 8.35 -0.98
CA TRP A 172 -4.12 8.64 -0.59
C TRP A 172 -3.09 8.52 -1.73
N LEU A 173 -3.20 7.46 -2.55
CA LEU A 173 -2.33 7.29 -3.72
C LEU A 173 -2.62 8.33 -4.80
N THR A 174 -3.89 8.68 -5.00
CA THR A 174 -4.28 9.72 -5.96
C THR A 174 -3.78 11.10 -5.54
N LEU A 175 -3.78 11.43 -4.25
CA LEU A 175 -3.11 12.63 -3.73
C LEU A 175 -1.61 12.62 -4.04
N ALA A 176 -0.94 11.49 -3.88
CA ALA A 176 0.48 11.36 -4.24
C ALA A 176 0.72 11.58 -5.75
N GLY A 177 -0.19 11.08 -6.60
CA GLY A 177 -0.19 11.36 -8.04
C GLY A 177 -0.43 12.84 -8.36
N GLY A 178 -1.14 13.55 -7.50
CA GLY A 178 -1.40 15.00 -7.59
C GLY A 178 -0.29 15.88 -7.01
N LEU A 179 0.75 15.32 -6.40
CA LEU A 179 1.74 16.09 -5.63
C LEU A 179 2.40 17.23 -6.42
N SER A 180 2.64 17.04 -7.71
CA SER A 180 3.21 18.10 -8.56
C SER A 180 2.35 19.37 -8.53
N HIS A 181 1.02 19.23 -8.55
CA HIS A 181 0.07 20.33 -8.42
C HIS A 181 0.19 21.02 -7.05
N PHE A 182 0.29 20.29 -5.99
CA PHE A 182 0.44 20.84 -4.63
C PHE A 182 1.80 21.54 -4.40
N LEU A 183 2.77 21.29 -5.25
CA LEU A 183 4.07 21.96 -5.25
C LEU A 183 4.13 23.19 -6.20
N GLY A 184 2.98 23.61 -6.73
CA GLY A 184 2.85 24.81 -7.56
C GLY A 184 3.00 24.60 -9.06
N ASN A 185 3.08 23.34 -9.54
CA ASN A 185 2.93 23.03 -10.95
C ASN A 185 1.42 23.06 -11.29
N PRO A 186 0.97 23.67 -12.41
CA PRO A 186 -0.45 23.63 -12.76
C PRO A 186 -0.97 22.21 -13.11
N LEU A 187 -0.11 21.21 -13.19
CA LEU A 187 -0.45 19.84 -13.60
C LEU A 187 -0.25 18.82 -12.46
N PRO A 188 -1.12 17.81 -12.32
CA PRO A 188 -2.39 17.60 -13.04
C PRO A 188 -3.45 18.62 -12.61
N GLN A 189 -4.33 19.05 -13.53
CA GLN A 189 -5.39 20.01 -13.24
C GLN A 189 -6.62 19.40 -12.59
N ILE A 190 -6.84 18.11 -12.80
CA ILE A 190 -7.99 17.37 -12.25
C ILE A 190 -7.46 16.23 -11.40
N ILE A 191 -7.85 16.23 -10.13
CA ILE A 191 -7.53 15.17 -9.17
C ILE A 191 -8.87 14.69 -8.62
N ALA A 192 -9.23 13.43 -8.92
CA ALA A 192 -10.52 12.87 -8.54
C ALA A 192 -10.32 11.76 -7.51
N LEU A 193 -10.82 11.99 -6.29
CA LEU A 193 -10.71 11.10 -5.13
C LEU A 193 -11.99 10.29 -4.93
N PRO A 194 -11.92 9.08 -4.35
CA PRO A 194 -13.12 8.28 -4.03
C PRO A 194 -13.95 8.89 -2.91
N GLU A 195 -13.39 9.78 -2.08
CA GLU A 195 -14.05 10.48 -0.98
C GLU A 195 -15.00 11.60 -1.45
N THR A 196 -14.84 12.07 -2.69
CA THR A 196 -15.69 13.13 -3.24
C THR A 196 -16.58 12.58 -4.35
N PRO A 197 -17.91 12.91 -4.34
CA PRO A 197 -18.80 12.50 -5.42
C PRO A 197 -18.34 13.04 -6.77
N PHE A 198 -18.19 12.15 -7.76
CA PHE A 198 -17.79 12.48 -9.11
C PHE A 198 -19.04 12.80 -9.97
N ASP A 199 -19.00 13.92 -10.68
CA ASP A 199 -20.05 14.34 -11.62
C ASP A 199 -19.47 14.37 -13.05
N GLU A 200 -19.97 13.51 -13.93
CA GLU A 200 -19.48 13.41 -15.31
C GLU A 200 -19.70 14.69 -16.12
N THR A 201 -20.81 15.41 -15.87
CA THR A 201 -21.12 16.63 -16.59
C THR A 201 -20.16 17.76 -16.19
N ASP A 202 -19.89 17.88 -14.89
CA ASP A 202 -18.89 18.81 -14.37
C ASP A 202 -17.49 18.48 -14.88
N PHE A 203 -17.10 17.22 -14.85
CA PHE A 203 -15.81 16.75 -15.40
C PHE A 203 -15.63 17.15 -16.86
N VAL A 204 -16.61 16.87 -17.73
CA VAL A 204 -16.54 17.23 -19.15
C VAL A 204 -16.48 18.75 -19.32
N SER A 205 -17.28 19.51 -18.57
CA SER A 205 -17.28 20.97 -18.60
C SER A 205 -15.93 21.55 -18.21
N ARG A 206 -15.33 21.02 -17.13
CA ARG A 206 -14.00 21.44 -16.65
C ARG A 206 -12.91 21.12 -17.66
N VAL A 207 -12.92 19.92 -18.27
CA VAL A 207 -11.99 19.56 -19.34
C VAL A 207 -12.12 20.50 -20.53
N CYS A 208 -13.35 20.83 -20.98
CA CYS A 208 -13.57 21.78 -22.06
C CYS A 208 -12.95 23.16 -21.75
N SER A 209 -13.26 23.72 -20.58
CA SER A 209 -12.76 25.03 -20.16
C SER A 209 -11.22 25.07 -20.09
N LEU A 210 -10.61 24.01 -19.59
CA LEU A 210 -9.15 23.89 -19.54
C LEU A 210 -8.54 23.83 -20.95
N LEU A 211 -9.14 23.10 -21.88
CA LEU A 211 -8.68 23.01 -23.27
C LEU A 211 -8.87 24.32 -24.06
N GLU A 212 -9.66 25.26 -23.59
CA GLU A 212 -9.72 26.61 -24.19
C GLU A 212 -8.46 27.42 -23.85
N ALA A 213 -7.94 27.26 -22.65
CA ALA A 213 -6.77 27.99 -22.14
C ALA A 213 -5.42 27.34 -22.48
N GLN A 214 -5.40 26.02 -22.70
CA GLN A 214 -4.17 25.25 -22.87
C GLN A 214 -4.36 24.02 -23.76
N ASN A 215 -3.26 23.44 -24.26
CA ASN A 215 -3.33 22.27 -25.17
C ASN A 215 -3.45 20.95 -24.42
N THR A 216 -2.93 20.85 -23.21
CA THR A 216 -2.82 19.59 -22.47
C THR A 216 -3.59 19.64 -21.18
N VAL A 217 -4.46 18.66 -20.94
CA VAL A 217 -5.14 18.43 -19.67
C VAL A 217 -4.73 17.07 -19.12
N ILE A 218 -4.24 17.05 -17.89
CA ILE A 218 -3.84 15.84 -17.17
C ILE A 218 -4.80 15.61 -16.01
N CYS A 219 -5.31 14.39 -15.91
CA CYS A 219 -6.22 13.99 -14.84
C CYS A 219 -5.58 12.83 -14.05
N ALA A 220 -5.45 12.99 -12.74
CA ALA A 220 -5.15 11.92 -11.79
C ALA A 220 -6.47 11.42 -11.21
N VAL A 221 -6.83 10.17 -11.46
CA VAL A 221 -8.16 9.64 -11.14
C VAL A 221 -8.02 8.34 -10.36
N SER A 222 -8.63 8.27 -9.18
CA SER A 222 -8.71 7.01 -8.45
C SER A 222 -9.61 6.00 -9.18
N GLU A 223 -9.19 4.72 -9.19
CA GLU A 223 -10.03 3.61 -9.68
C GLU A 223 -11.37 3.50 -8.95
N GLY A 224 -11.48 4.10 -7.76
CA GLY A 224 -12.61 4.00 -6.85
C GLY A 224 -13.56 5.19 -6.86
N ILE A 225 -13.47 6.13 -7.81
CA ILE A 225 -14.40 7.26 -7.88
C ILE A 225 -15.86 6.80 -8.03
N ARG A 226 -16.76 7.53 -7.36
CA ARG A 226 -18.20 7.20 -7.29
C ARG A 226 -19.04 8.42 -7.61
N ASP A 227 -20.24 8.18 -8.12
CA ASP A 227 -21.24 9.22 -8.28
C ASP A 227 -21.90 9.60 -6.93
N LYS A 228 -22.85 10.55 -7.00
CA LYS A 228 -23.63 11.02 -5.84
C LYS A 228 -24.51 9.92 -5.20
N SER A 229 -24.79 8.84 -5.90
CA SER A 229 -25.53 7.69 -5.38
C SER A 229 -24.63 6.66 -4.69
N GLY A 230 -23.31 6.83 -4.77
CA GLY A 230 -22.32 5.89 -4.26
C GLY A 230 -21.96 4.76 -5.22
N GLU A 231 -22.47 4.76 -6.45
CA GLU A 231 -22.12 3.79 -7.48
C GLU A 231 -20.77 4.15 -8.13
N TYR A 232 -19.93 3.12 -8.36
CA TYR A 232 -18.64 3.33 -9.01
C TYR A 232 -18.79 3.79 -10.45
N ILE A 233 -18.05 4.80 -10.84
CA ILE A 233 -17.99 5.29 -12.22
C ILE A 233 -17.37 4.20 -13.12
N GLY A 234 -17.95 4.00 -14.31
CA GLY A 234 -17.49 2.99 -15.27
C GLY A 234 -17.88 1.55 -14.97
N MET A 235 -18.65 1.28 -13.90
CA MET A 235 -19.09 -0.07 -13.54
C MET A 235 -20.00 -0.78 -14.54
N SER A 236 -20.46 -0.12 -15.59
CA SER A 236 -21.23 -0.77 -16.68
C SER A 236 -20.40 -1.81 -17.47
N ALA A 237 -19.08 -1.77 -17.33
CA ALA A 237 -18.14 -2.80 -17.79
C ALA A 237 -17.91 -3.89 -16.72
N LYS A 238 -18.97 -4.32 -16.00
CA LYS A 238 -18.89 -5.33 -14.93
C LYS A 238 -18.22 -6.59 -15.44
N SER A 239 -17.01 -6.88 -14.94
CA SER A 239 -16.40 -8.21 -15.10
C SER A 239 -17.19 -9.28 -14.32
N GLY A 240 -18.05 -8.88 -13.39
CA GLY A 240 -18.79 -9.79 -12.50
C GLY A 240 -17.88 -10.61 -11.56
N VAL A 241 -16.57 -10.40 -11.63
CA VAL A 241 -15.58 -11.14 -10.85
C VAL A 241 -15.38 -10.48 -9.51
N VAL A 242 -15.67 -11.23 -8.45
CA VAL A 242 -15.46 -10.82 -7.06
C VAL A 242 -14.31 -11.64 -6.51
N ASP A 243 -13.38 -11.03 -5.79
CA ASP A 243 -12.31 -11.75 -5.12
C ASP A 243 -12.81 -12.50 -3.86
N ASN A 244 -11.96 -13.34 -3.30
CA ASN A 244 -12.29 -14.14 -2.12
C ASN A 244 -12.57 -13.30 -0.84
N PHE A 245 -12.30 -12.01 -0.86
CA PHE A 245 -12.65 -11.07 0.21
C PHE A 245 -14.00 -10.37 -0.03
N GLY A 246 -14.65 -10.63 -1.17
CA GLY A 246 -15.91 -10.00 -1.55
C GLY A 246 -15.72 -8.65 -2.27
N HIS A 247 -14.50 -8.32 -2.71
CA HIS A 247 -14.25 -7.10 -3.46
C HIS A 247 -14.46 -7.33 -4.95
N THR A 248 -15.29 -6.50 -5.57
CA THR A 248 -15.44 -6.48 -7.04
C THR A 248 -14.15 -5.99 -7.68
N TYR A 249 -13.68 -6.66 -8.73
CA TYR A 249 -12.59 -6.13 -9.53
C TYR A 249 -13.07 -4.84 -10.21
N LEU A 250 -12.45 -3.72 -9.82
CA LEU A 250 -12.60 -2.44 -10.50
C LEU A 250 -11.46 -2.32 -11.52
N SER A 251 -11.80 -2.02 -12.74
CA SER A 251 -10.84 -1.69 -13.77
C SER A 251 -11.55 -0.90 -14.85
N GLY A 252 -10.82 0.02 -15.48
CA GLY A 252 -11.30 0.71 -16.66
C GLY A 252 -12.04 2.01 -16.41
N VAL A 253 -11.99 2.62 -15.22
CA VAL A 253 -12.50 3.99 -15.04
C VAL A 253 -11.79 4.96 -16.00
N GLY A 254 -10.48 4.80 -16.18
CA GLY A 254 -9.71 5.57 -17.16
C GLY A 254 -10.21 5.36 -18.58
N LYS A 255 -10.50 4.13 -18.99
CA LYS A 255 -11.09 3.83 -20.30
C LYS A 255 -12.50 4.38 -20.47
N TYR A 256 -13.29 4.32 -19.43
CA TYR A 256 -14.62 4.91 -19.44
C TYR A 256 -14.56 6.42 -19.65
N LEU A 257 -13.73 7.13 -18.90
CA LEU A 257 -13.57 8.58 -19.02
C LEU A 257 -12.90 8.97 -20.34
N GLU A 258 -11.98 8.15 -20.88
CA GLU A 258 -11.42 8.33 -22.23
C GLU A 258 -12.54 8.33 -23.28
N ALA A 259 -13.41 7.33 -23.23
CA ALA A 259 -14.57 7.25 -24.16
C ALA A 259 -15.54 8.43 -23.96
N LEU A 260 -15.77 8.85 -22.71
CA LEU A 260 -16.63 9.99 -22.39
C LEU A 260 -16.08 11.30 -23.02
N VAL A 261 -14.78 11.58 -22.82
CA VAL A 261 -14.11 12.77 -23.38
C VAL A 261 -14.10 12.70 -24.92
N MET A 262 -13.78 11.55 -25.51
CA MET A 262 -13.77 11.38 -26.95
C MET A 262 -15.15 11.66 -27.55
N ASN A 263 -16.20 11.13 -26.95
CA ASN A 263 -17.57 11.29 -27.45
C ASN A 263 -18.14 12.71 -27.26
N LYS A 264 -17.78 13.39 -26.17
CA LYS A 264 -18.36 14.69 -25.81
C LYS A 264 -17.55 15.87 -26.33
N ILE A 265 -16.23 15.73 -26.44
CA ILE A 265 -15.30 16.83 -26.78
C ILE A 265 -14.67 16.61 -28.16
N GLY A 266 -14.36 15.37 -28.53
CA GLY A 266 -13.78 15.01 -29.82
C GLY A 266 -12.29 15.35 -29.97
N CYS A 267 -11.57 15.60 -28.87
CA CYS A 267 -10.13 15.81 -28.89
C CYS A 267 -9.35 14.48 -28.75
N LYS A 268 -8.03 14.53 -28.97
CA LYS A 268 -7.16 13.39 -28.66
C LYS A 268 -7.21 13.12 -27.16
N VAL A 269 -7.46 11.88 -26.78
CA VAL A 269 -7.48 11.45 -25.38
C VAL A 269 -6.75 10.13 -25.22
N ARG A 270 -6.11 9.91 -24.08
CA ARG A 270 -5.43 8.67 -23.72
C ARG A 270 -5.69 8.38 -22.24
N SER A 271 -6.02 7.15 -21.91
CA SER A 271 -6.00 6.66 -20.53
C SER A 271 -4.77 5.79 -20.29
N ILE A 272 -4.22 5.87 -19.09
CA ILE A 272 -3.08 5.09 -18.62
C ILE A 272 -3.48 4.46 -17.30
N GLU A 273 -3.57 3.14 -17.27
CA GLU A 273 -3.79 2.37 -16.04
C GLU A 273 -2.42 1.99 -15.45
N LEU A 274 -2.06 2.53 -14.30
CA LEU A 274 -0.78 2.22 -13.65
C LEU A 274 -0.77 0.83 -13.02
N ASN A 275 -1.93 0.33 -12.63
CA ASN A 275 -2.17 -1.04 -12.19
C ASN A 275 -1.09 -1.56 -11.20
N VAL A 276 -0.62 -2.80 -11.37
CA VAL A 276 0.31 -3.48 -10.45
C VAL A 276 1.67 -2.78 -10.29
N MET A 277 2.08 -1.93 -11.24
CA MET A 277 3.36 -1.22 -11.17
C MET A 277 3.49 -0.37 -9.90
N GLN A 278 2.40 0.19 -9.41
CA GLN A 278 2.35 0.99 -8.19
C GLN A 278 2.82 0.24 -6.93
N ARG A 279 2.77 -1.08 -6.92
CA ARG A 279 3.13 -1.91 -5.76
C ARG A 279 4.35 -2.80 -5.98
N CYS A 280 5.00 -2.76 -7.14
CA CYS A 280 6.13 -3.65 -7.44
C CYS A 280 7.34 -2.94 -8.09
N SER A 281 7.29 -1.61 -8.29
CA SER A 281 8.39 -0.84 -8.88
C SER A 281 9.51 -0.58 -7.86
N SER A 282 10.25 -1.62 -7.49
CA SER A 282 11.31 -1.56 -6.47
C SER A 282 12.46 -0.60 -6.83
N HIS A 283 12.65 -0.30 -8.12
CA HIS A 283 13.68 0.65 -8.59
C HIS A 283 13.39 2.11 -8.23
N LEU A 284 12.15 2.44 -7.85
CA LEU A 284 11.72 3.75 -7.34
C LEU A 284 11.30 3.70 -5.87
N ALA A 285 11.68 2.65 -5.14
CA ALA A 285 11.35 2.57 -3.72
C ALA A 285 11.95 3.75 -2.93
N SER A 286 11.21 4.22 -1.94
CA SER A 286 11.69 5.22 -0.99
C SER A 286 12.61 4.57 0.04
N LYS A 287 13.79 5.18 0.26
CA LYS A 287 14.70 4.73 1.31
C LYS A 287 14.07 4.87 2.69
N THR A 288 13.41 5.99 2.96
CA THR A 288 12.66 6.23 4.21
C THR A 288 11.65 5.12 4.46
N ASP A 289 10.78 4.80 3.48
CA ASP A 289 9.76 3.76 3.62
C ASP A 289 10.36 2.38 3.90
N LEU A 290 11.47 2.01 3.24
CA LEU A 290 12.10 0.71 3.48
C LEU A 290 12.81 0.64 4.84
N GLU A 291 13.45 1.73 5.28
CA GLU A 291 14.07 1.81 6.62
C GLU A 291 13.02 1.71 7.72
N GLU A 292 11.94 2.48 7.62
CA GLU A 292 10.81 2.43 8.56
C GLU A 292 10.12 1.06 8.56
N ALA A 293 9.91 0.47 7.37
CA ALA A 293 9.36 -0.88 7.27
C ALA A 293 10.26 -1.94 7.94
N ARG A 294 11.57 -1.80 7.87
CA ARG A 294 12.52 -2.68 8.56
C ARG A 294 12.49 -2.46 10.07
N GLU A 295 12.45 -1.20 10.51
CA GLU A 295 12.38 -0.86 11.95
C GLU A 295 11.10 -1.36 12.60
N ILE A 296 9.93 -1.20 11.95
CA ILE A 296 8.67 -1.71 12.51
C ILE A 296 8.67 -3.24 12.59
N GLY A 297 9.38 -3.92 11.68
CA GLY A 297 9.61 -5.37 11.77
C GLY A 297 10.43 -5.76 13.00
N ARG A 298 11.52 -5.03 13.29
CA ARG A 298 12.33 -5.23 14.51
C ARG A 298 11.50 -4.97 15.78
N ALA A 299 10.74 -3.88 15.79
CA ALA A 299 9.90 -3.51 16.90
C ALA A 299 8.81 -4.56 17.19
N ALA A 300 8.29 -5.22 16.16
CA ALA A 300 7.33 -6.31 16.34
C ALA A 300 7.94 -7.49 17.13
N VAL A 301 9.19 -7.86 16.84
CA VAL A 301 9.89 -8.92 17.58
C VAL A 301 10.11 -8.49 19.03
N GLN A 302 10.51 -7.24 19.24
CA GLN A 302 10.68 -6.71 20.59
C GLN A 302 9.39 -6.76 21.39
N ALA A 303 8.25 -6.35 20.81
CA ALA A 303 6.93 -6.43 21.43
C ALA A 303 6.58 -7.88 21.84
N GLY A 304 6.87 -8.86 20.96
CA GLY A 304 6.69 -10.29 21.28
C GLY A 304 7.60 -10.76 22.42
N LEU A 305 8.85 -10.33 22.44
CA LEU A 305 9.79 -10.66 23.52
C LEU A 305 9.39 -10.03 24.86
N GLU A 306 8.68 -8.92 24.85
CA GLU A 306 8.09 -8.26 26.04
C GLU A 306 6.76 -8.87 26.47
N GLY A 307 6.21 -9.80 25.68
CA GLY A 307 4.99 -10.54 26.01
C GLY A 307 3.71 -9.91 25.48
N GLU A 308 3.79 -8.92 24.58
CA GLU A 308 2.61 -8.36 23.91
C GLU A 308 1.94 -9.39 23.00
N SER A 309 0.62 -9.36 22.92
CA SER A 309 -0.18 -10.18 22.03
C SER A 309 -1.53 -9.53 21.75
N GLY A 310 -2.07 -9.72 20.54
CA GLY A 310 -3.30 -9.08 20.08
C GLY A 310 -3.11 -7.60 19.74
N VAL A 311 -1.87 -7.21 19.49
CA VAL A 311 -1.49 -5.83 19.11
C VAL A 311 -1.04 -5.77 17.66
N THR A 312 -1.07 -4.58 17.09
CA THR A 312 -0.36 -4.24 15.86
C THR A 312 0.52 -3.02 16.08
N LEU A 313 1.66 -3.01 15.39
CA LEU A 313 2.58 -1.87 15.43
C LEU A 313 2.01 -0.69 14.64
N THR A 314 2.39 0.53 15.02
CA THR A 314 1.93 1.77 14.40
C THR A 314 3.07 2.78 14.31
N PHE A 315 2.98 3.70 13.36
CA PHE A 315 3.81 4.89 13.31
C PHE A 315 3.08 6.10 13.91
N ARG A 316 3.77 6.87 14.71
CA ARG A 316 3.34 8.17 15.21
C ARG A 316 4.32 9.24 14.71
N ARG A 317 3.87 10.10 13.81
CA ARG A 317 4.68 11.23 13.35
C ARG A 317 4.82 12.25 14.48
N VAL A 318 6.05 12.61 14.80
CA VAL A 318 6.36 13.59 15.86
C VAL A 318 6.87 14.91 15.30
N SER A 319 7.38 14.93 14.05
CA SER A 319 7.88 16.15 13.40
C SER A 319 7.97 15.95 11.88
N ASN A 320 7.72 17.04 11.12
CA ASN A 320 7.94 17.10 9.67
C ASN A 320 9.31 17.67 9.30
N ALA A 321 9.87 18.58 10.13
CA ALA A 321 11.13 19.24 9.85
C ALA A 321 11.96 19.44 11.14
N PRO A 322 12.98 18.62 11.42
CA PRO A 322 13.33 17.42 10.68
C PRO A 322 12.26 16.33 10.81
N TYR A 323 12.06 15.54 9.76
CA TYR A 323 11.11 14.43 9.80
C TYR A 323 11.52 13.38 10.83
N ARG A 324 10.55 13.01 11.67
CA ARG A 324 10.73 11.94 12.67
C ARG A 324 9.41 11.23 12.94
N VAL A 325 9.50 9.90 13.06
CA VAL A 325 8.42 9.06 13.54
C VAL A 325 8.88 8.24 14.74
N GLU A 326 7.93 7.85 15.57
CA GLU A 326 8.11 6.87 16.64
C GLU A 326 7.24 5.66 16.35
N ILE A 327 7.73 4.49 16.74
CA ILE A 327 6.97 3.24 16.66
C ILE A 327 6.28 3.00 17.99
N GLY A 328 4.99 2.71 17.93
CA GLY A 328 4.17 2.30 19.04
C GLY A 328 3.38 1.04 18.70
N SER A 329 2.55 0.59 19.62
CA SER A 329 1.58 -0.48 19.42
C SER A 329 0.16 -0.03 19.80
N THR A 330 -0.83 -0.70 19.24
CA THR A 330 -2.25 -0.54 19.60
C THR A 330 -2.94 -1.90 19.59
N ASP A 331 -4.04 -2.00 20.34
CA ASP A 331 -4.90 -3.19 20.23
C ASP A 331 -5.32 -3.35 18.75
N VAL A 332 -5.14 -4.55 18.21
CA VAL A 332 -5.46 -4.86 16.81
C VAL A 332 -6.93 -4.63 16.48
N ALA A 333 -7.83 -4.67 17.46
CA ALA A 333 -9.25 -4.37 17.28
C ALA A 333 -9.50 -2.92 16.83
N ASN A 334 -8.56 -2.00 17.10
CA ASN A 334 -8.65 -0.60 16.66
C ASN A 334 -8.37 -0.42 15.15
N ILE A 335 -7.91 -1.49 14.47
CA ILE A 335 -7.54 -1.46 13.04
C ILE A 335 -8.30 -2.52 12.24
N ALA A 336 -8.55 -3.70 12.82
CA ALA A 336 -9.19 -4.82 12.12
C ALA A 336 -10.53 -4.41 11.49
N ASN A 337 -10.66 -4.63 10.18
CA ASN A 337 -11.86 -4.28 9.38
C ASN A 337 -12.23 -2.79 9.34
N LEU A 338 -11.37 -1.90 9.85
CA LEU A 338 -11.56 -0.45 9.78
C LEU A 338 -10.71 0.14 8.64
N ALA A 339 -11.12 1.31 8.14
CA ALA A 339 -10.41 2.04 7.09
C ALA A 339 -10.19 3.50 7.51
N LYS A 340 -9.09 4.07 7.02
CA LYS A 340 -8.75 5.50 7.14
C LYS A 340 -8.86 6.14 5.76
N ASP A 341 -9.85 6.99 5.61
CA ASP A 341 -10.02 7.81 4.42
C ASP A 341 -9.07 9.03 4.43
N VAL A 342 -8.98 9.74 3.31
CA VAL A 342 -8.36 11.07 3.28
C VAL A 342 -9.16 12.00 4.21
N PRO A 343 -8.51 12.78 5.08
CA PRO A 343 -9.21 13.70 5.98
C PRO A 343 -10.15 14.65 5.24
N GLU A 344 -11.34 14.90 5.79
CA GLU A 344 -12.33 15.79 5.16
C GLU A 344 -11.77 17.20 4.93
N GLU A 345 -10.95 17.69 5.86
CA GLU A 345 -10.25 18.98 5.76
C GLU A 345 -9.24 19.04 4.60
N TRP A 346 -8.84 17.92 4.02
CA TRP A 346 -7.94 17.86 2.87
C TRP A 346 -8.65 17.72 1.53
N LEU A 347 -9.97 17.70 1.49
CA LEU A 347 -10.72 17.52 0.25
C LEU A 347 -10.84 18.82 -0.58
N ASP A 348 -10.58 19.98 0.01
CA ASP A 348 -10.49 21.26 -0.74
C ASP A 348 -9.09 21.41 -1.37
N LEU A 349 -8.87 20.67 -2.47
CA LEU A 349 -7.58 20.60 -3.16
C LEU A 349 -7.15 21.90 -3.85
N GLU A 350 -8.04 22.88 -3.99
CA GLU A 350 -7.72 24.21 -4.52
C GLU A 350 -7.21 25.18 -3.43
N ASN A 351 -7.33 24.82 -2.16
CA ASN A 351 -6.87 25.62 -1.04
C ASN A 351 -5.36 25.51 -0.85
N PRO A 352 -4.58 26.62 -0.98
CA PRO A 352 -3.12 26.56 -0.85
C PRO A 352 -2.60 26.05 0.50
N ALA A 353 -3.36 26.25 1.59
CA ALA A 353 -3.00 25.74 2.90
C ALA A 353 -3.12 24.21 2.94
N VAL A 354 -4.18 23.65 2.38
CA VAL A 354 -4.41 22.21 2.25
C VAL A 354 -3.35 21.58 1.34
N GLN A 355 -3.06 22.21 0.20
CA GLN A 355 -1.99 21.75 -0.72
C GLN A 355 -0.64 21.65 0.01
N LYS A 356 -0.33 22.67 0.83
CA LYS A 356 0.89 22.66 1.63
C LYS A 356 0.90 21.53 2.67
N GLU A 357 -0.20 21.31 3.38
CA GLU A 357 -0.31 20.23 4.37
C GLU A 357 -0.13 18.85 3.73
N ILE A 358 -0.77 18.62 2.57
CA ILE A 358 -0.61 17.37 1.80
C ILE A 358 0.84 17.19 1.35
N ALA A 359 1.48 18.24 0.83
CA ALA A 359 2.89 18.19 0.42
C ALA A 359 3.81 17.93 1.62
N ASP A 360 3.62 18.61 2.74
CA ASP A 360 4.39 18.42 3.98
C ASP A 360 4.22 17.00 4.55
N TYR A 361 3.06 16.38 4.34
CA TYR A 361 2.82 14.99 4.73
C TYR A 361 3.54 13.99 3.82
N LEU A 362 3.43 14.18 2.48
CA LEU A 362 3.91 13.21 1.49
C LEU A 362 5.43 13.25 1.31
N LEU A 363 6.02 14.45 1.22
CA LEU A 363 7.43 14.62 0.85
C LEU A 363 8.42 13.85 1.72
N PRO A 364 8.30 13.81 3.06
CA PRO A 364 9.24 13.06 3.89
C PRO A 364 9.21 11.55 3.63
N LEU A 365 8.02 10.99 3.34
CA LEU A 365 7.82 9.56 3.11
C LEU A 365 8.48 9.06 1.82
N MET A 366 8.74 9.97 0.87
CA MET A 366 9.25 9.65 -0.46
C MET A 366 10.77 9.83 -0.56
N GLN A 367 11.46 10.16 0.52
CA GLN A 367 12.85 10.56 0.49
C GLN A 367 13.84 9.40 0.37
N GLY A 368 14.99 9.75 -0.21
CA GLY A 368 16.17 8.91 -0.32
C GLY A 368 16.12 7.93 -1.47
N GLU A 369 17.31 7.70 -2.03
CA GLU A 369 17.52 6.79 -3.15
C GLU A 369 18.16 5.49 -2.68
N LEU A 370 17.83 4.40 -3.34
CA LEU A 370 18.41 3.08 -3.12
C LEU A 370 19.18 2.68 -4.38
N SER A 371 20.40 2.20 -4.19
CA SER A 371 21.14 1.56 -5.26
C SER A 371 20.72 0.08 -5.35
N PRO A 372 20.17 -0.38 -6.48
CA PRO A 372 19.83 -1.77 -6.64
C PRO A 372 21.06 -2.68 -6.47
N ILE A 373 20.93 -3.72 -5.67
CA ILE A 373 21.95 -4.77 -5.57
C ILE A 373 21.90 -5.59 -6.86
N ARG A 374 23.05 -5.73 -7.51
CA ARG A 374 23.15 -6.33 -8.83
C ARG A 374 24.01 -7.57 -8.82
N ASP A 375 23.76 -8.48 -9.77
CA ASP A 375 24.63 -9.61 -10.08
C ASP A 375 25.83 -9.19 -10.96
N GLU A 376 26.63 -10.16 -11.36
CA GLU A 376 27.82 -9.95 -12.20
C GLU A 376 27.48 -9.43 -13.62
N THR A 377 26.24 -9.64 -14.07
CA THR A 377 25.76 -9.17 -15.37
C THR A 377 25.16 -7.76 -15.31
N GLY A 378 25.04 -7.18 -14.10
CA GLY A 378 24.46 -5.88 -13.87
C GLY A 378 22.93 -5.89 -13.70
N LEU A 379 22.29 -7.05 -13.61
CA LEU A 379 20.87 -7.19 -13.36
C LEU A 379 20.54 -7.17 -11.86
N PRO A 380 19.38 -6.60 -11.46
CA PRO A 380 18.96 -6.60 -10.07
C PRO A 380 18.83 -8.03 -9.50
N LEU A 381 19.37 -8.23 -8.29
CA LEU A 381 19.20 -9.47 -7.54
C LEU A 381 17.91 -9.41 -6.73
N TYR A 382 17.15 -10.52 -6.78
CA TYR A 382 15.94 -10.70 -5.98
C TYR A 382 15.98 -12.06 -5.27
N ILE A 383 15.39 -12.10 -4.06
CA ILE A 383 15.23 -13.34 -3.30
C ILE A 383 13.94 -14.03 -3.71
N GLN A 384 14.04 -15.34 -3.96
CA GLN A 384 12.91 -16.27 -4.04
C GLN A 384 13.02 -17.24 -2.87
N MET A 385 12.04 -17.25 -1.98
CA MET A 385 11.95 -18.17 -0.86
C MET A 385 11.13 -19.39 -1.30
N GLN A 386 11.84 -20.43 -1.69
CA GLN A 386 11.26 -21.70 -2.17
C GLN A 386 11.24 -22.75 -1.06
#